data_09ec2c09e6dd84e1ab5011e5273ed670
#
_entry.id   09ec2c09e6dd84e1ab5011e5273ed670
#
_cell.length_a   1.000
_cell.length_b   1.000
_cell.length_c   1.000
_cell.angle_alpha   90.00
_cell.angle_beta   90.00
_cell.angle_gamma   90.00
#
_symmetry.space_group_name_H-M   'P 1'
#
loop_
_entity.id
_entity.type
_entity.pdbx_description
1 polymer ?
#
loop_
_entity_poly.entity_id
_entity_poly.type
_entity_poly.pdbx_seq_one_letter_code
_entity_poly.pdbx_strand_id
1 'polypeptide(L)'
;MKNLGRMLTDPTHDNYRVWQSIVTFFIFASCVALAIETVPELATSYHSELFIMEWVSVGIFTIDYLANLAYSEEKLAYAFSVWGIIDLVSILPSYLMLLNLTALQGTKVLRLVRVARVLRVLKLVRVAVSETSTAQNPILANLKIYFILFFSVLMISSTAMYFVEGSLYAPEAIEAGQKLLDASAEAGKEPVKFVPVDPVSGNPIPEDKRFFTSIPAAMWWCVVTMTSTGYGDMFPVTVGGRIVAGFTMILGLVLFAILFNVIGKTLMVVLFGEKLTATED
;
A
#
# COMPACT_ATOMS: atom_id res chain seq x y z
N MET A 1 10.78 -30.49 13.19
CA MET A 1 11.05 -29.44 12.18
C MET A 1 10.25 -29.64 10.88
N LYS A 2 10.16 -30.87 10.30
CA LYS A 2 9.37 -31.10 9.04
C LYS A 2 7.88 -30.73 9.15
N ASN A 3 7.23 -30.98 10.31
CA ASN A 3 5.81 -30.63 10.49
C ASN A 3 5.56 -29.11 10.56
N LEU A 4 6.46 -28.34 11.20
CA LEU A 4 6.33 -26.89 11.26
C LEU A 4 6.47 -26.25 9.87
N GLY A 5 7.39 -26.75 9.05
CA GLY A 5 7.55 -26.26 7.68
C GLY A 5 6.33 -26.52 6.82
N ARG A 6 5.75 -27.71 6.87
CA ARG A 6 4.50 -28.03 6.14
C ARG A 6 3.33 -27.17 6.58
N MET A 7 3.21 -26.89 7.88
CA MET A 7 2.20 -25.99 8.42
C MET A 7 2.28 -24.58 7.79
N LEU A 8 3.48 -24.10 7.47
CA LEU A 8 3.70 -22.75 6.95
C LEU A 8 3.60 -22.66 5.41
N THR A 9 3.89 -23.77 4.69
CA THR A 9 4.09 -23.73 3.22
C THR A 9 3.15 -24.64 2.43
N ASP A 10 2.54 -25.67 3.06
CA ASP A 10 1.74 -26.65 2.38
C ASP A 10 0.22 -26.35 2.49
N PRO A 11 -0.45 -25.95 1.39
CA PRO A 11 -1.88 -25.62 1.41
C PRO A 11 -2.81 -26.76 1.84
N THR A 12 -2.32 -28.02 1.81
CA THR A 12 -3.09 -29.20 2.22
C THR A 12 -3.08 -29.44 3.73
N HIS A 13 -2.20 -28.74 4.46
CA HIS A 13 -2.09 -28.88 5.91
C HIS A 13 -3.17 -28.07 6.64
N ASP A 14 -3.84 -28.67 7.65
CA ASP A 14 -4.95 -28.04 8.37
C ASP A 14 -4.62 -26.65 8.96
N ASN A 15 -3.40 -26.48 9.48
CA ASN A 15 -2.97 -25.23 10.12
C ASN A 15 -2.46 -24.17 9.12
N TYR A 16 -2.32 -24.50 7.83
CA TYR A 16 -1.89 -23.54 6.82
C TYR A 16 -2.85 -22.34 6.73
N ARG A 17 -4.15 -22.59 6.78
CA ARG A 17 -5.17 -21.53 6.74
C ARG A 17 -5.06 -20.58 7.93
N VAL A 18 -4.73 -21.10 9.11
CA VAL A 18 -4.52 -20.27 10.32
C VAL A 18 -3.31 -19.36 10.11
N TRP A 19 -2.19 -19.93 9.61
CA TRP A 19 -0.99 -19.15 9.31
C TRP A 19 -1.27 -18.05 8.28
N GLN A 20 -1.92 -18.37 7.18
CA GLN A 20 -2.29 -17.40 6.16
C GLN A 20 -3.23 -16.30 6.68
N SER A 21 -4.13 -16.63 7.60
CA SER A 21 -4.99 -15.64 8.26
C SER A 21 -4.18 -14.70 9.14
N ILE A 22 -3.18 -15.20 9.87
CA ILE A 22 -2.25 -14.38 10.66
C ILE A 22 -1.46 -13.44 9.75
N VAL A 23 -0.84 -13.96 8.70
CA VAL A 23 -0.09 -13.15 7.72
C VAL A 23 -0.99 -12.06 7.12
N THR A 24 -2.20 -12.42 6.69
CA THR A 24 -3.18 -11.49 6.14
C THR A 24 -3.54 -10.39 7.12
N PHE A 25 -3.83 -10.74 8.38
CA PHE A 25 -4.12 -9.77 9.43
C PHE A 25 -2.97 -8.77 9.60
N PHE A 26 -1.72 -9.25 9.66
CA PHE A 26 -0.57 -8.36 9.83
C PHE A 26 -0.26 -7.52 8.59
N ILE A 27 -0.65 -7.96 7.38
CA ILE A 27 -0.58 -7.10 6.19
C ILE A 27 -1.55 -5.92 6.35
N PHE A 28 -2.83 -6.17 6.69
CA PHE A 28 -3.80 -5.11 6.92
C PHE A 28 -3.37 -4.17 8.06
N ALA A 29 -2.98 -4.73 9.19
CA ALA A 29 -2.55 -3.96 10.36
C ALA A 29 -1.34 -3.07 10.05
N SER A 30 -0.35 -3.59 9.32
CA SER A 30 0.83 -2.81 8.94
C SER A 30 0.53 -1.72 7.89
N CYS A 31 -0.45 -1.94 6.99
CA CYS A 31 -0.91 -0.91 6.07
C CYS A 31 -1.64 0.21 6.82
N VAL A 32 -2.48 -0.12 7.80
CA VAL A 32 -3.16 0.86 8.66
C VAL A 32 -2.12 1.62 9.50
N ALA A 33 -1.15 0.94 10.08
CA ALA A 33 -0.06 1.59 10.83
C ALA A 33 0.72 2.58 9.96
N LEU A 34 1.06 2.19 8.72
CA LEU A 34 1.72 3.08 7.76
C LEU A 34 0.86 4.33 7.46
N ALA A 35 -0.46 4.17 7.32
CA ALA A 35 -1.35 5.29 7.09
C ALA A 35 -1.39 6.25 8.31
N ILE A 36 -1.44 5.71 9.53
CA ILE A 36 -1.44 6.48 10.78
C ILE A 36 -0.11 7.23 10.96
N GLU A 37 1.03 6.62 10.62
CA GLU A 37 2.35 7.27 10.69
C GLU A 37 2.45 8.55 9.85
N THR A 38 1.61 8.73 8.84
CA THR A 38 1.60 9.96 8.02
C THR A 38 0.77 11.09 8.62
N VAL A 39 0.08 10.86 9.72
CA VAL A 39 -0.69 11.87 10.46
C VAL A 39 0.16 12.33 11.66
N PRO A 40 0.72 13.56 11.65
CA PRO A 40 1.73 13.98 12.64
C PRO A 40 1.30 13.84 14.10
N GLU A 41 0.05 14.18 14.40
CA GLU A 41 -0.53 14.11 15.76
C GLU A 41 -0.60 12.65 16.26
N LEU A 42 -1.02 11.72 15.40
CA LEU A 42 -1.13 10.31 15.74
C LEU A 42 0.25 9.64 15.77
N ALA A 43 1.12 10.00 14.84
CA ALA A 43 2.49 9.48 14.79
C ALA A 43 3.28 9.78 16.06
N THR A 44 3.11 10.97 16.64
CA THR A 44 3.75 11.35 17.91
C THR A 44 3.10 10.67 19.10
N SER A 45 1.77 10.59 19.13
CA SER A 45 1.03 9.99 20.26
C SER A 45 1.21 8.47 20.37
N TYR A 46 1.29 7.77 19.25
CA TYR A 46 1.36 6.30 19.18
C TYR A 46 2.67 5.77 18.63
N HIS A 47 3.76 6.52 18.78
CA HIS A 47 5.06 6.18 18.20
C HIS A 47 5.55 4.78 18.63
N SER A 48 5.42 4.42 19.91
CA SER A 48 5.86 3.14 20.44
C SER A 48 5.05 1.97 19.92
N GLU A 49 3.72 2.13 19.85
CA GLU A 49 2.79 1.11 19.38
C GLU A 49 2.98 0.84 17.89
N LEU A 50 3.12 1.91 17.10
CA LEU A 50 3.39 1.81 15.66
C LEU A 50 4.74 1.13 15.39
N PHE A 51 5.76 1.47 16.16
CA PHE A 51 7.07 0.84 16.07
C PHE A 51 7.01 -0.67 16.38
N ILE A 52 6.33 -1.06 17.47
CA ILE A 52 6.13 -2.46 17.83
C ILE A 52 5.35 -3.20 16.73
N MET A 53 4.26 -2.62 16.25
CA MET A 53 3.44 -3.21 15.19
C MET A 53 4.26 -3.43 13.92
N GLU A 54 5.08 -2.48 13.53
CA GLU A 54 5.97 -2.61 12.37
C GLU A 54 6.92 -3.80 12.53
N TRP A 55 7.63 -3.89 13.66
CA TRP A 55 8.63 -4.94 13.88
C TRP A 55 8.03 -6.34 14.07
N VAL A 56 6.86 -6.44 14.69
CA VAL A 56 6.11 -7.71 14.76
C VAL A 56 5.70 -8.15 13.37
N SER A 57 5.18 -7.24 12.56
CA SER A 57 4.78 -7.54 11.17
C SER A 57 5.97 -7.99 10.32
N VAL A 58 7.09 -7.26 10.39
CA VAL A 58 8.35 -7.62 9.68
C VAL A 58 8.86 -8.98 10.11
N GLY A 59 8.81 -9.29 11.42
CA GLY A 59 9.19 -10.61 11.95
C GLY A 59 8.35 -11.74 11.36
N ILE A 60 7.02 -11.57 11.33
CA ILE A 60 6.09 -12.55 10.75
C ILE A 60 6.35 -12.73 9.25
N PHE A 61 6.52 -11.64 8.49
CA PHE A 61 6.81 -11.71 7.05
C PHE A 61 8.17 -12.34 6.77
N THR A 62 9.16 -12.11 7.62
CA THR A 62 10.48 -12.74 7.51
C THR A 62 10.39 -14.25 7.75
N ILE A 63 9.64 -14.69 8.77
CA ILE A 63 9.39 -16.11 9.03
C ILE A 63 8.68 -16.75 7.83
N ASP A 64 7.66 -16.08 7.28
CA ASP A 64 6.92 -16.54 6.11
C ASP A 64 7.85 -16.70 4.88
N TYR A 65 8.68 -15.69 4.59
CA TYR A 65 9.65 -15.74 3.50
C TYR A 65 10.69 -16.86 3.68
N LEU A 66 11.31 -16.94 4.86
CA LEU A 66 12.33 -17.95 5.15
C LEU A 66 11.76 -19.37 5.14
N ALA A 67 10.52 -19.57 5.61
CA ALA A 67 9.84 -20.85 5.53
C ALA A 67 9.63 -21.25 4.07
N ASN A 68 9.06 -20.39 3.24
CA ASN A 68 8.85 -20.66 1.82
C ASN A 68 10.18 -20.93 1.09
N LEU A 69 11.24 -20.16 1.39
CA LEU A 69 12.57 -20.35 0.80
C LEU A 69 13.22 -21.68 1.24
N ALA A 70 13.11 -22.03 2.53
CA ALA A 70 13.73 -23.24 3.08
C ALA A 70 13.07 -24.53 2.59
N TYR A 71 11.75 -24.51 2.37
CA TYR A 71 10.96 -25.66 1.95
C TYR A 71 10.69 -25.73 0.45
N SER A 72 11.14 -24.73 -0.33
CA SER A 72 11.13 -24.80 -1.80
C SER A 72 12.14 -25.84 -2.27
N GLU A 73 11.77 -26.65 -3.29
CA GLU A 73 12.68 -27.62 -3.93
C GLU A 73 13.87 -26.93 -4.57
N GLU A 74 13.63 -25.78 -5.24
CA GLU A 74 14.64 -24.95 -5.88
C GLU A 74 14.69 -23.56 -5.24
N LYS A 75 15.57 -23.40 -4.25
CA LYS A 75 15.67 -22.16 -3.44
C LYS A 75 15.93 -20.90 -4.26
N LEU A 76 16.85 -20.98 -5.25
CA LEU A 76 17.16 -19.85 -6.12
C LEU A 76 16.00 -19.52 -7.05
N ALA A 77 15.34 -20.54 -7.61
CA ALA A 77 14.16 -20.33 -8.46
C ALA A 77 13.03 -19.66 -7.67
N TYR A 78 12.81 -20.06 -6.40
CA TYR A 78 11.84 -19.38 -5.54
C TYR A 78 12.24 -17.92 -5.26
N ALA A 79 13.50 -17.65 -4.89
CA ALA A 79 13.97 -16.31 -4.56
C ALA A 79 13.76 -15.31 -5.72
N PHE A 80 13.95 -15.78 -6.97
CA PHE A 80 13.74 -14.98 -8.18
C PHE A 80 12.34 -15.13 -8.79
N SER A 81 11.46 -15.93 -8.19
CA SER A 81 10.06 -16.00 -8.60
C SER A 81 9.29 -14.72 -8.24
N VAL A 82 8.16 -14.51 -8.92
CA VAL A 82 7.26 -13.37 -8.59
C VAL A 82 6.89 -13.35 -7.10
N TRP A 83 6.61 -14.51 -6.51
CA TRP A 83 6.25 -14.63 -5.10
C TRP A 83 7.41 -14.34 -4.16
N GLY A 84 8.61 -14.87 -4.47
CA GLY A 84 9.82 -14.58 -3.68
C GLY A 84 10.22 -13.12 -3.72
N ILE A 85 10.09 -12.46 -4.88
CA ILE A 85 10.34 -11.02 -5.02
C ILE A 85 9.32 -10.21 -4.21
N ILE A 86 8.03 -10.54 -4.27
CA ILE A 86 6.98 -9.88 -3.48
C ILE A 86 7.27 -10.02 -1.99
N ASP A 87 7.64 -11.23 -1.54
CA ASP A 87 7.99 -11.48 -0.14
C ASP A 87 9.20 -10.65 0.29
N LEU A 88 10.26 -10.63 -0.52
CA LEU A 88 11.47 -9.85 -0.24
C LEU A 88 11.19 -8.35 -0.19
N VAL A 89 10.47 -7.81 -1.17
CA VAL A 89 10.10 -6.39 -1.24
C VAL A 89 9.22 -5.97 -0.06
N SER A 90 8.45 -6.90 0.53
CA SER A 90 7.62 -6.60 1.70
C SER A 90 8.41 -6.36 2.99
N ILE A 91 9.62 -6.91 3.11
CA ILE A 91 10.48 -6.83 4.31
C ILE A 91 11.68 -5.89 4.13
N LEU A 92 12.21 -5.82 2.91
CA LEU A 92 13.45 -5.10 2.59
C LEU A 92 13.43 -3.63 3.05
N PRO A 93 12.36 -2.84 2.83
CA PRO A 93 12.32 -1.44 3.23
C PRO A 93 12.55 -1.24 4.73
N SER A 94 11.97 -2.09 5.58
CA SER A 94 12.10 -1.97 7.03
C SER A 94 13.51 -2.33 7.50
N TYR A 95 14.15 -3.33 6.90
CA TYR A 95 15.56 -3.66 7.18
C TYR A 95 16.52 -2.57 6.69
N LEU A 96 16.27 -1.95 5.52
CA LEU A 96 17.08 -0.82 5.05
C LEU A 96 17.00 0.39 5.99
N MET A 97 15.87 0.60 6.65
CA MET A 97 15.75 1.64 7.68
C MET A 97 16.58 1.34 8.93
N LEU A 98 16.74 0.05 9.31
CA LEU A 98 17.62 -0.34 10.44
C LEU A 98 19.09 -0.09 10.18
N LEU A 99 19.54 -0.27 8.96
CA LEU A 99 20.95 -0.08 8.60
C LEU A 99 21.43 1.35 8.80
N ASN A 100 20.54 2.25 9.25
CA ASN A 100 20.81 3.60 9.73
C ASN A 100 21.89 4.27 8.86
N LEU A 101 21.63 4.32 7.54
CA LEU A 101 22.53 4.93 6.58
C LEU A 101 22.58 6.43 6.88
N THR A 102 23.40 6.80 7.87
CA THR A 102 23.55 8.18 8.39
C THR A 102 23.81 9.19 7.27
N ALA A 103 24.48 8.77 6.21
CA ALA A 103 24.69 9.56 5.00
C ALA A 103 23.37 9.88 4.23
N LEU A 104 22.28 9.15 4.46
CA LEU A 104 20.99 9.32 3.80
C LEU A 104 19.92 9.95 4.70
N GLN A 105 20.25 10.27 5.96
CA GLN A 105 19.31 10.91 6.88
C GLN A 105 18.85 12.26 6.31
N GLY A 106 17.52 12.46 6.26
CA GLY A 106 16.92 13.65 5.67
C GLY A 106 16.76 13.63 4.14
N THR A 107 17.24 12.60 3.45
CA THR A 107 17.15 12.51 2.00
C THR A 107 15.78 12.02 1.51
N LYS A 108 15.43 12.35 0.25
CA LYS A 108 14.24 11.79 -0.44
C LYS A 108 14.24 10.26 -0.48
N VAL A 109 15.44 9.64 -0.44
CA VAL A 109 15.62 8.18 -0.47
C VAL A 109 15.00 7.51 0.75
N LEU A 110 15.20 8.04 1.97
CA LEU A 110 14.58 7.44 3.17
C LEU A 110 13.05 7.57 3.16
N ARG A 111 12.50 8.65 2.60
CA ARG A 111 11.05 8.75 2.40
C ARG A 111 10.55 7.69 1.43
N LEU A 112 11.26 7.47 0.31
CA LEU A 112 10.91 6.44 -0.66
C LEU A 112 10.94 5.04 -0.01
N VAL A 113 11.98 4.73 0.76
CA VAL A 113 12.09 3.45 1.49
C VAL A 113 10.94 3.27 2.47
N ARG A 114 10.56 4.33 3.22
CA ARG A 114 9.43 4.29 4.15
C ARG A 114 8.11 4.00 3.42
N VAL A 115 7.88 4.70 2.32
CA VAL A 115 6.66 4.55 1.51
C VAL A 115 6.61 3.20 0.80
N ALA A 116 7.76 2.66 0.38
CA ALA A 116 7.85 1.35 -0.26
C ALA A 116 7.31 0.20 0.62
N ARG A 117 7.16 0.41 1.95
CA ARG A 117 6.48 -0.56 2.83
C ARG A 117 5.04 -0.87 2.41
N VAL A 118 4.36 0.01 1.65
CA VAL A 118 3.03 -0.28 1.10
C VAL A 118 3.04 -1.50 0.17
N LEU A 119 4.17 -1.80 -0.47
CA LEU A 119 4.29 -2.93 -1.40
C LEU A 119 4.04 -4.29 -0.74
N ARG A 120 4.07 -4.36 0.60
CA ARG A 120 3.65 -5.57 1.34
C ARG A 120 2.19 -5.95 1.08
N VAL A 121 1.34 -5.01 0.68
CA VAL A 121 -0.04 -5.28 0.26
C VAL A 121 -0.10 -6.25 -0.94
N LEU A 122 0.95 -6.29 -1.77
CA LEU A 122 1.03 -7.24 -2.88
C LEU A 122 1.03 -8.71 -2.42
N LYS A 123 1.42 -9.00 -1.17
CA LYS A 123 1.28 -10.35 -0.59
C LYS A 123 -0.18 -10.81 -0.54
N LEU A 124 -1.14 -9.89 -0.45
CA LEU A 124 -2.57 -10.23 -0.50
C LEU A 124 -2.99 -10.84 -1.84
N VAL A 125 -2.27 -10.57 -2.93
CA VAL A 125 -2.54 -11.19 -4.24
C VAL A 125 -2.34 -12.71 -4.15
N ARG A 126 -1.33 -13.17 -3.41
CA ARG A 126 -1.11 -14.60 -3.15
C ARG A 126 -2.29 -15.23 -2.41
N VAL A 127 -2.82 -14.52 -1.40
CA VAL A 127 -4.01 -14.96 -0.66
C VAL A 127 -5.22 -15.04 -1.58
N ALA A 128 -5.43 -14.03 -2.43
CA ALA A 128 -6.54 -14.01 -3.39
C ALA A 128 -6.46 -15.19 -4.37
N VAL A 129 -5.28 -15.51 -4.88
CA VAL A 129 -5.08 -16.65 -5.80
C VAL A 129 -5.33 -17.99 -5.09
N SER A 130 -4.89 -18.16 -3.84
CA SER A 130 -5.12 -19.39 -3.09
C SER A 130 -6.61 -19.63 -2.76
N GLU A 131 -7.37 -18.58 -2.52
CA GLU A 131 -8.81 -18.67 -2.24
C GLU A 131 -9.61 -19.20 -3.45
N THR A 132 -9.20 -18.91 -4.69
CA THR A 132 -9.88 -19.43 -5.88
C THR A 132 -9.80 -20.94 -6.01
N SER A 133 -8.71 -21.53 -5.54
CA SER A 133 -8.44 -22.98 -5.68
C SER A 133 -9.18 -23.83 -4.64
N THR A 134 -9.57 -23.25 -3.50
CA THR A 134 -10.07 -24.03 -2.32
C THR A 134 -11.48 -23.62 -1.88
N ALA A 135 -12.15 -22.70 -2.60
CA ALA A 135 -13.40 -22.13 -2.17
C ALA A 135 -14.59 -23.10 -2.30
N GLN A 136 -15.24 -23.41 -1.17
CA GLN A 136 -16.51 -24.14 -1.15
C GLN A 136 -17.70 -23.26 -1.62
N ASN A 137 -17.60 -21.93 -1.48
CA ASN A 137 -18.61 -20.99 -1.91
C ASN A 137 -17.97 -19.96 -2.89
N PRO A 138 -18.25 -20.09 -4.20
CA PRO A 138 -17.66 -19.23 -5.22
C PRO A 138 -18.01 -17.73 -5.06
N ILE A 139 -19.23 -17.43 -4.58
CA ILE A 139 -19.68 -16.04 -4.39
C ILE A 139 -18.85 -15.36 -3.29
N LEU A 140 -18.69 -16.04 -2.15
CA LEU A 140 -17.92 -15.51 -1.03
C LEU A 140 -16.43 -15.33 -1.39
N ALA A 141 -15.87 -16.28 -2.16
CA ALA A 141 -14.50 -16.19 -2.66
C ALA A 141 -14.32 -14.99 -3.59
N ASN A 142 -15.21 -14.82 -4.57
CA ASN A 142 -15.17 -13.69 -5.48
C ASN A 142 -15.29 -12.35 -4.73
N LEU A 143 -16.14 -12.27 -3.70
CA LEU A 143 -16.29 -11.08 -2.88
C LEU A 143 -15.02 -10.78 -2.07
N LYS A 144 -14.41 -11.79 -1.45
CA LYS A 144 -13.13 -11.64 -0.76
C LYS A 144 -12.01 -11.14 -1.70
N ILE A 145 -11.91 -11.74 -2.88
CA ILE A 145 -10.92 -11.34 -3.89
C ILE A 145 -11.15 -9.88 -4.30
N TYR A 146 -12.41 -9.50 -4.54
CA TYR A 146 -12.74 -8.11 -4.86
C TYR A 146 -12.28 -7.15 -3.75
N PHE A 147 -12.59 -7.45 -2.48
CA PHE A 147 -12.17 -6.59 -1.37
C PHE A 147 -10.65 -6.53 -1.20
N ILE A 148 -9.94 -7.64 -1.41
CA ILE A 148 -8.47 -7.66 -1.41
C ILE A 148 -7.91 -6.76 -2.51
N LEU A 149 -8.43 -6.88 -3.74
CA LEU A 149 -8.00 -6.06 -4.86
C LEU A 149 -8.33 -4.57 -4.64
N PHE A 150 -9.55 -4.28 -4.19
CA PHE A 150 -9.97 -2.91 -3.86
C PHE A 150 -9.06 -2.28 -2.81
N PHE A 151 -8.82 -2.97 -1.70
CA PHE A 151 -7.93 -2.50 -0.64
C PHE A 151 -6.50 -2.32 -1.14
N SER A 152 -6.00 -3.24 -1.97
CA SER A 152 -4.64 -3.14 -2.53
C SER A 152 -4.49 -1.93 -3.42
N VAL A 153 -5.43 -1.69 -4.33
CA VAL A 153 -5.42 -0.51 -5.21
C VAL A 153 -5.57 0.77 -4.38
N LEU A 154 -6.48 0.78 -3.40
CA LEU A 154 -6.68 1.91 -2.49
C LEU A 154 -5.37 2.27 -1.78
N MET A 155 -4.70 1.30 -1.16
CA MET A 155 -3.45 1.54 -0.42
C MET A 155 -2.31 1.99 -1.32
N ILE A 156 -2.13 1.35 -2.48
CA ILE A 156 -1.06 1.70 -3.40
C ILE A 156 -1.29 3.10 -4.00
N SER A 157 -2.49 3.38 -4.50
CA SER A 157 -2.81 4.66 -5.14
C SER A 157 -2.77 5.83 -4.16
N SER A 158 -3.32 5.68 -2.95
CA SER A 158 -3.29 6.73 -1.93
C SER A 158 -1.88 7.00 -1.43
N THR A 159 -1.08 5.95 -1.23
CA THR A 159 0.32 6.09 -0.82
C THR A 159 1.16 6.73 -1.94
N ALA A 160 0.94 6.33 -3.20
CA ALA A 160 1.60 6.95 -4.34
C ALA A 160 1.25 8.43 -4.47
N MET A 161 -0.02 8.81 -4.28
CA MET A 161 -0.47 10.20 -4.33
C MET A 161 0.16 11.02 -3.20
N TYR A 162 0.14 10.52 -1.96
CA TYR A 162 0.80 11.15 -0.83
C TYR A 162 2.31 11.34 -1.07
N PHE A 163 2.98 10.34 -1.65
CA PHE A 163 4.41 10.42 -1.93
C PHE A 163 4.73 11.40 -3.06
N VAL A 164 3.98 11.34 -4.18
CA VAL A 164 4.27 12.12 -5.39
C VAL A 164 3.90 13.60 -5.23
N GLU A 165 2.81 13.88 -4.54
CA GLU A 165 2.32 15.24 -4.37
C GLU A 165 2.42 15.73 -2.93
N GLY A 166 1.87 15.00 -1.96
CA GLY A 166 1.83 15.41 -0.56
C GLY A 166 3.19 15.64 0.08
N SER A 167 4.20 14.86 -0.31
CA SER A 167 5.55 15.00 0.21
C SER A 167 6.23 16.34 -0.17
N LEU A 168 5.73 17.03 -1.20
CA LEU A 168 6.28 18.32 -1.63
C LEU A 168 5.96 19.45 -0.65
N TYR A 169 4.84 19.33 0.06
CA TYR A 169 4.35 20.31 1.04
C TYR A 169 4.16 19.73 2.44
N ALA A 170 4.75 18.57 2.71
CA ALA A 170 4.86 18.06 4.07
C ALA A 170 5.60 19.08 4.96
N PRO A 171 5.26 19.18 6.28
CA PRO A 171 5.87 20.16 7.18
C PRO A 171 7.41 20.14 7.13
N GLU A 172 8.02 18.97 7.10
CA GLU A 172 9.47 18.78 7.00
C GLU A 172 10.06 19.36 5.68
N ALA A 173 9.31 19.23 4.57
CA ALA A 173 9.76 19.75 3.28
C ALA A 173 9.70 21.29 3.24
N ILE A 174 8.66 21.87 3.84
CA ILE A 174 8.51 23.33 3.96
C ILE A 174 9.60 23.88 4.87
N GLU A 175 9.84 23.29 6.03
CA GLU A 175 10.89 23.71 6.96
C GLU A 175 12.29 23.61 6.33
N ALA A 176 12.59 22.51 5.64
CA ALA A 176 13.85 22.33 4.94
C ALA A 176 14.03 23.38 3.81
N GLY A 177 12.96 23.64 3.05
CA GLY A 177 12.98 24.67 2.02
C GLY A 177 13.17 26.08 2.59
N GLN A 178 12.51 26.40 3.72
CA GLN A 178 12.69 27.70 4.40
C GLN A 178 14.12 27.87 4.91
N LYS A 179 14.69 26.84 5.54
CA LYS A 179 16.09 26.87 5.99
C LYS A 179 17.09 27.14 4.86
N LEU A 180 16.84 26.57 3.67
CA LEU A 180 17.68 26.81 2.49
C LEU A 180 17.55 28.27 1.99
N LEU A 181 16.34 28.83 2.00
CA LEU A 181 16.12 30.22 1.65
C LEU A 181 16.80 31.17 2.66
N ASP A 182 16.62 30.91 3.95
CA ASP A 182 17.22 31.74 5.01
C ASP A 182 18.75 31.69 4.95
N ALA A 183 19.33 30.54 4.63
CA ALA A 183 20.77 30.38 4.45
C ALA A 183 21.30 31.09 3.19
N SER A 184 20.47 31.27 2.17
CA SER A 184 20.80 31.96 0.91
C SER A 184 20.47 33.45 0.92
N ALA A 185 19.71 33.93 1.92
CA ALA A 185 19.34 35.32 2.04
C ALA A 185 20.56 36.18 2.41
N GLU A 186 20.84 37.18 1.61
CA GLU A 186 21.84 38.20 1.97
C GLU A 186 21.35 39.02 3.17
N ALA A 187 22.22 39.29 4.12
CA ALA A 187 21.90 40.08 5.30
C ALA A 187 21.25 41.43 4.90
N GLY A 188 19.99 41.62 5.30
CA GLY A 188 19.25 42.86 5.05
C GLY A 188 18.06 42.78 4.07
N LYS A 189 17.76 41.60 3.49
CA LYS A 189 16.51 41.37 2.73
C LYS A 189 15.40 40.88 3.64
N GLU A 190 14.14 41.24 3.32
CA GLU A 190 12.97 40.68 4.00
C GLU A 190 12.94 39.17 3.82
N PRO A 191 12.55 38.41 4.87
CA PRO A 191 12.47 36.96 4.78
C PRO A 191 11.42 36.54 3.75
N VAL A 192 11.86 35.84 2.69
CA VAL A 192 10.98 35.28 1.66
C VAL A 192 10.38 33.98 2.16
N LYS A 193 9.04 33.85 2.16
CA LYS A 193 8.36 32.61 2.56
C LYS A 193 8.56 31.53 1.50
N PHE A 194 9.00 30.35 1.92
CA PHE A 194 9.14 29.21 1.03
C PHE A 194 7.78 28.75 0.50
N VAL A 195 7.69 28.60 -0.82
CA VAL A 195 6.51 28.04 -1.50
C VAL A 195 6.92 26.77 -2.22
N PRO A 196 6.31 25.61 -1.90
CA PRO A 196 6.54 24.37 -2.63
C PRO A 196 6.18 24.54 -4.11
N VAL A 197 6.97 23.92 -4.99
CA VAL A 197 6.74 23.94 -6.43
C VAL A 197 6.62 22.53 -6.99
N ASP A 198 5.85 22.38 -8.05
CA ASP A 198 5.81 21.13 -8.83
C ASP A 198 7.19 20.93 -9.50
N PRO A 199 7.88 19.80 -9.25
CA PRO A 199 9.22 19.58 -9.78
C PRO A 199 9.28 19.45 -11.30
N VAL A 200 8.15 19.22 -11.97
CA VAL A 200 8.08 19.05 -13.43
C VAL A 200 7.72 20.35 -14.13
N SER A 201 6.68 21.04 -13.68
CA SER A 201 6.22 22.29 -14.31
C SER A 201 6.84 23.54 -13.73
N GLY A 202 7.44 23.47 -12.53
CA GLY A 202 7.95 24.63 -11.79
C GLY A 202 6.86 25.53 -11.19
N ASN A 203 5.58 25.16 -11.33
CA ASN A 203 4.47 25.98 -10.83
C ASN A 203 4.38 25.89 -9.29
N PRO A 204 4.10 27.03 -8.61
CA PRO A 204 3.93 27.05 -7.17
C PRO A 204 2.66 26.30 -6.76
N ILE A 205 2.71 25.63 -5.60
CA ILE A 205 1.58 24.93 -4.99
C ILE A 205 1.01 25.82 -3.88
N PRO A 206 -0.15 26.47 -4.10
CA PRO A 206 -0.80 27.33 -3.12
C PRO A 206 -1.24 26.55 -1.87
N GLU A 207 -1.37 27.24 -0.73
CA GLU A 207 -1.74 26.60 0.54
C GLU A 207 -3.14 25.97 0.51
N ASP A 208 -4.07 26.62 -0.16
CA ASP A 208 -5.46 26.15 -0.33
C ASP A 208 -5.59 24.91 -1.24
N LYS A 209 -4.52 24.49 -1.89
CA LYS A 209 -4.48 23.31 -2.78
C LYS A 209 -3.56 22.19 -2.28
N ARG A 210 -3.18 22.22 -1.01
CA ARG A 210 -2.33 21.20 -0.38
C ARG A 210 -3.19 20.12 0.29
N PHE A 211 -3.87 19.30 -0.52
CA PHE A 211 -4.88 18.35 -0.06
C PHE A 211 -4.30 17.06 0.51
N PHE A 212 -3.19 16.56 -0.03
CA PHE A 212 -2.67 15.22 0.27
C PHE A 212 -1.66 15.26 1.43
N THR A 213 -2.09 15.80 2.57
CA THR A 213 -1.24 15.99 3.76
C THR A 213 -0.91 14.70 4.50
N SER A 214 -1.65 13.62 4.24
CA SER A 214 -1.47 12.30 4.84
C SER A 214 -2.01 11.19 3.92
N ILE A 215 -1.64 9.92 4.17
CA ILE A 215 -2.22 8.79 3.46
C ILE A 215 -3.74 8.69 3.68
N PRO A 216 -4.30 8.85 4.89
CA PRO A 216 -5.75 8.88 5.08
C PRO A 216 -6.48 9.96 4.25
N ALA A 217 -5.91 11.15 4.12
CA ALA A 217 -6.47 12.19 3.25
C ALA A 217 -6.47 11.74 1.78
N ALA A 218 -5.36 11.16 1.32
CA ALA A 218 -5.26 10.60 -0.02
C ALA A 218 -6.20 9.40 -0.23
N MET A 219 -6.47 8.58 0.82
CA MET A 219 -7.45 7.49 0.75
C MET A 219 -8.86 8.01 0.51
N TRP A 220 -9.28 9.08 1.15
CA TRP A 220 -10.57 9.72 0.87
C TRP A 220 -10.69 10.09 -0.61
N TRP A 221 -9.73 10.84 -1.13
CA TRP A 221 -9.69 11.20 -2.55
C TRP A 221 -9.70 9.95 -3.45
N CYS A 222 -8.94 8.92 -3.09
CA CYS A 222 -8.84 7.69 -3.88
C CYS A 222 -10.19 6.96 -3.95
N VAL A 223 -10.90 6.81 -2.83
CA VAL A 223 -12.26 6.22 -2.79
C VAL A 223 -13.20 7.02 -3.68
N VAL A 224 -13.25 8.34 -3.54
CA VAL A 224 -14.11 9.24 -4.32
C VAL A 224 -13.81 9.14 -5.82
N THR A 225 -12.54 9.02 -6.18
CA THR A 225 -12.08 8.89 -7.57
C THR A 225 -12.39 7.51 -8.14
N MET A 226 -12.08 6.43 -7.40
CA MET A 226 -12.32 5.05 -7.83
C MET A 226 -13.81 4.72 -7.98
N THR A 227 -14.66 5.31 -7.14
CA THR A 227 -16.13 5.16 -7.21
C THR A 227 -16.78 6.07 -8.25
N SER A 228 -15.99 6.86 -8.98
CA SER A 228 -16.47 7.84 -9.95
C SER A 228 -17.42 8.90 -9.35
N THR A 229 -17.38 9.11 -8.02
CA THR A 229 -18.22 10.11 -7.33
C THR A 229 -17.76 11.53 -7.66
N GLY A 230 -16.46 11.82 -7.53
CA GLY A 230 -15.84 13.06 -7.97
C GLY A 230 -16.39 14.34 -7.34
N TYR A 231 -16.41 14.47 -6.01
CA TYR A 231 -16.91 15.68 -5.33
C TYR A 231 -16.15 16.97 -5.73
N GLY A 232 -14.88 16.86 -6.16
CA GLY A 232 -14.07 18.00 -6.53
C GLY A 232 -13.49 18.78 -5.35
N ASP A 233 -13.63 18.28 -4.14
CA ASP A 233 -13.07 18.81 -2.90
C ASP A 233 -11.55 18.63 -2.82
N MET A 234 -11.03 17.58 -3.43
CA MET A 234 -9.60 17.24 -3.52
C MET A 234 -9.22 16.81 -4.93
N PHE A 235 -8.14 17.35 -5.46
CA PHE A 235 -7.62 17.00 -6.78
C PHE A 235 -6.10 17.25 -6.85
N PRO A 236 -5.32 16.50 -7.67
CA PRO A 236 -3.91 16.72 -7.84
C PRO A 236 -3.61 17.96 -8.67
N VAL A 237 -2.67 18.79 -8.21
CA VAL A 237 -2.23 19.99 -8.90
C VAL A 237 -0.91 19.81 -9.63
N THR A 238 -0.08 18.83 -9.20
CA THR A 238 1.20 18.51 -9.83
C THR A 238 1.04 17.61 -11.05
N VAL A 239 2.02 17.65 -11.96
CA VAL A 239 2.06 16.75 -13.12
C VAL A 239 2.15 15.30 -12.68
N GLY A 240 3.00 14.99 -11.68
CA GLY A 240 3.13 13.65 -11.12
C GLY A 240 1.84 13.14 -10.48
N GLY A 241 1.18 14.00 -9.68
CA GLY A 241 -0.12 13.66 -9.07
C GLY A 241 -1.20 13.36 -10.11
N ARG A 242 -1.24 14.12 -11.21
CA ARG A 242 -2.20 13.87 -12.32
C ARG A 242 -1.95 12.55 -13.03
N ILE A 243 -0.69 12.13 -13.16
CA ILE A 243 -0.35 10.80 -13.70
C ILE A 243 -0.86 9.70 -12.77
N VAL A 244 -0.60 9.80 -11.46
CA VAL A 244 -1.13 8.85 -10.46
C VAL A 244 -2.66 8.82 -10.52
N ALA A 245 -3.31 9.98 -10.63
CA ALA A 245 -4.77 10.07 -10.75
C ALA A 245 -5.29 9.34 -11.98
N GLY A 246 -4.65 9.52 -13.15
CA GLY A 246 -5.03 8.82 -14.37
C GLY A 246 -5.01 7.29 -14.22
N PHE A 247 -3.94 6.75 -13.63
CA PHE A 247 -3.86 5.31 -13.33
C PHE A 247 -4.92 4.88 -12.32
N THR A 248 -5.15 5.67 -11.27
CA THR A 248 -6.17 5.37 -10.25
C THR A 248 -7.58 5.32 -10.86
N MET A 249 -7.92 6.24 -11.77
CA MET A 249 -9.20 6.26 -12.49
C MET A 249 -9.39 4.99 -13.34
N ILE A 250 -8.36 4.59 -14.10
CA ILE A 250 -8.41 3.37 -14.92
C ILE A 250 -8.60 2.13 -14.04
N LEU A 251 -7.83 2.01 -12.96
CA LEU A 251 -7.95 0.89 -12.02
C LEU A 251 -9.32 0.89 -11.33
N GLY A 252 -9.86 2.06 -11.00
CA GLY A 252 -11.22 2.20 -10.46
C GLY A 252 -12.28 1.65 -11.40
N LEU A 253 -12.22 1.98 -12.69
CA LEU A 253 -13.15 1.46 -13.70
C LEU A 253 -13.08 -0.07 -13.83
N VAL A 254 -11.87 -0.64 -13.79
CA VAL A 254 -11.69 -2.11 -13.81
C VAL A 254 -12.32 -2.75 -12.57
N LEU A 255 -12.08 -2.19 -11.38
CA LEU A 255 -12.67 -2.69 -10.14
C LEU A 255 -14.20 -2.57 -10.14
N PHE A 256 -14.75 -1.50 -10.70
CA PHE A 256 -16.20 -1.37 -10.88
C PHE A 256 -16.77 -2.48 -11.77
N ALA A 257 -16.14 -2.77 -12.90
CA ALA A 257 -16.56 -3.86 -13.78
C ALA A 257 -16.55 -5.22 -13.07
N ILE A 258 -15.51 -5.49 -12.26
CA ILE A 258 -15.44 -6.70 -11.44
C ILE A 258 -16.58 -6.74 -10.41
N LEU A 259 -16.84 -5.63 -9.71
CA LEU A 259 -17.91 -5.52 -8.72
C LEU A 259 -19.27 -5.81 -9.33
N PHE A 260 -19.60 -5.19 -10.48
CA PHE A 260 -20.85 -5.44 -11.16
C PHE A 260 -21.00 -6.89 -11.62
N ASN A 261 -19.91 -7.53 -12.07
CA ASN A 261 -19.92 -8.95 -12.42
C ASN A 261 -20.24 -9.83 -11.19
N VAL A 262 -19.59 -9.54 -10.04
CA VAL A 262 -19.84 -10.27 -8.78
C VAL A 262 -21.28 -10.09 -8.31
N ILE A 263 -21.79 -8.84 -8.32
CA ILE A 263 -23.18 -8.53 -7.93
C ILE A 263 -24.15 -9.21 -8.88
N GLY A 264 -23.93 -9.10 -10.20
CA GLY A 264 -24.79 -9.71 -11.21
C GLY A 264 -24.91 -11.23 -11.06
N LYS A 265 -23.78 -11.93 -10.90
CA LYS A 265 -23.76 -13.38 -10.64
C LYS A 265 -24.49 -13.75 -9.34
N THR A 266 -24.26 -12.98 -8.28
CA THR A 266 -24.92 -13.20 -6.98
C THR A 266 -26.45 -13.03 -7.12
N LEU A 267 -26.88 -11.99 -7.81
CA LEU A 267 -28.30 -11.70 -8.04
C LEU A 267 -28.99 -12.82 -8.85
N MET A 268 -28.33 -13.30 -9.91
CA MET A 268 -28.83 -14.40 -10.73
C MET A 268 -29.03 -15.69 -9.91
N VAL A 269 -28.05 -16.03 -9.05
CA VAL A 269 -28.15 -17.19 -8.15
C VAL A 269 -29.28 -17.02 -7.14
N VAL A 270 -29.42 -15.84 -6.52
CA VAL A 270 -30.43 -15.60 -5.48
C VAL A 270 -31.83 -15.51 -6.05
N LEU A 271 -32.03 -14.84 -7.20
CA LEU A 271 -33.36 -14.59 -7.76
C LEU A 271 -33.86 -15.76 -8.63
N PHE A 272 -32.97 -16.42 -9.36
CA PHE A 272 -33.36 -17.42 -10.37
C PHE A 272 -32.91 -18.83 -10.02
N GLY A 273 -32.22 -19.05 -8.90
CA GLY A 273 -31.77 -20.37 -8.47
C GLY A 273 -30.75 -21.02 -9.43
N GLU A 274 -30.11 -20.22 -10.30
CA GLU A 274 -29.07 -20.72 -11.20
C GLU A 274 -27.91 -21.27 -10.39
N LYS A 275 -27.65 -22.58 -10.53
CA LYS A 275 -26.39 -23.16 -10.04
C LYS A 275 -25.28 -22.54 -10.91
N LEU A 276 -24.30 -21.93 -10.28
CA LEU A 276 -23.03 -21.58 -10.95
C LEU A 276 -22.32 -22.90 -11.29
N THR A 277 -22.81 -23.61 -12.29
CA THR A 277 -22.09 -24.74 -12.87
C THR A 277 -20.91 -24.14 -13.61
N ALA A 278 -19.68 -24.50 -13.16
CA ALA A 278 -18.53 -24.41 -14.03
C ALA A 278 -18.94 -25.13 -15.34
N THR A 279 -18.89 -24.45 -16.44
CA THR A 279 -18.95 -25.07 -17.76
C THR A 279 -17.75 -26.00 -17.83
N GLU A 280 -18.00 -27.29 -17.57
CA GLU A 280 -17.16 -28.35 -18.11
C GLU A 280 -17.44 -28.34 -19.62
N ASP A 281 -16.50 -27.80 -20.39
CA ASP A 281 -16.21 -28.13 -21.78
C ASP A 281 -14.69 -28.00 -22.01
#